data_0f606ccad6131f4c39323259b97724cb
#
_entry.id   0f606ccad6131f4c39323259b97724cb
#
_cell.length_a   1.000
_cell.length_b   1.000
_cell.length_c   1.000
_cell.angle_alpha   90.00
_cell.angle_beta   90.00
_cell.angle_gamma   90.00
#
_symmetry.space_group_name_H-M   'P 1'
#
loop_
_entity.id
_entity.type
_entity.pdbx_description
1 polymer ?
#
loop_
_entity_poly.entity_id
_entity_poly.type
_entity_poly.pdbx_seq_one_letter_code
_entity_poly.pdbx_strand_id
1 'polypeptide(L)'
;MVKPRIVSKRVKSVLIIGSIGVLVLIIAYVSLLGNNSAPTTISRYPSASLVANSKQDAVKKYQLQFCGTDSKTNANEYVQEYKLPQHCEMPLAVYAEGNGNNIWYISTKNGALGAFDSKSGNFEKEKLIPIWKSRSEPIDSSQVWDMKSDKNGDLWFTDEKQNAIWRYFKSSQKFEMYKVPENSSSFGTTYPVSVDFDNNGNVYFVGIRSPALWIGNLSKLRNGTSEGLSKIPIPVSGFRGIEPDLISTGSLALDKKNGVIWISMLAFNTKGQIIRYDLKDKNFKTYDMPPELSSPVGIAIDNESNPWITDHGTSLFFKLDHSTGNITKYSTSKASARIFGSNSSSAPQGAYTLPYWIKSDSNGILWFNEHTGNKIAKFDPATQTLTEYWIPTQDNRWGQCIDPRVPCGIANALQFSVGQGNNNVWFSEWSENKIGMINASRASPISVSAFPAELTLRRGQSTDIKVQVKAVSDTEVNMLSSSSLTRNGDLGNSTGSFSQDKFNLKAGDSKEVSYIFTASSNLKPGQYVLMVGADTSPLTVLKAIRINII
;
A
#
# COMPACT_ATOMS: atom_id res chain seq x y z
N MET A 1 -13.42 41.41 42.44
CA MET A 1 -14.08 41.49 41.13
C MET A 1 -13.18 40.81 40.08
N VAL A 2 -13.46 39.59 39.75
CA VAL A 2 -12.71 38.83 38.76
C VAL A 2 -13.67 38.59 37.58
N LYS A 3 -13.32 39.10 36.39
CA LYS A 3 -14.09 38.92 35.16
C LYS A 3 -13.91 37.49 34.63
N PRO A 4 -14.97 36.81 34.19
CA PRO A 4 -14.85 35.49 33.56
C PRO A 4 -14.34 35.63 32.13
N ARG A 5 -13.37 34.80 31.74
CA ARG A 5 -12.90 34.62 30.36
C ARG A 5 -13.96 33.87 29.57
N ILE A 6 -14.42 34.48 28.50
CA ILE A 6 -15.28 33.88 27.50
C ILE A 6 -14.40 32.93 26.66
N VAL A 7 -14.60 31.62 26.82
CA VAL A 7 -14.01 30.59 25.93
C VAL A 7 -14.90 30.49 24.70
N SER A 8 -14.36 30.84 23.55
CA SER A 8 -15.08 30.93 22.29
C SER A 8 -15.49 29.56 21.78
N LYS A 9 -16.78 29.45 21.44
CA LYS A 9 -17.43 28.29 20.77
C LYS A 9 -17.01 28.15 19.29
N ARG A 10 -15.74 27.96 18.96
CA ARG A 10 -15.29 27.81 17.57
C ARG A 10 -14.53 26.51 17.26
N VAL A 11 -14.70 25.47 18.05
CA VAL A 11 -13.98 24.19 17.85
C VAL A 11 -14.88 23.03 17.41
N LYS A 12 -16.18 23.24 17.22
CA LYS A 12 -17.09 22.11 16.86
C LYS A 12 -17.40 21.93 15.35
N SER A 13 -16.79 22.70 14.46
CA SER A 13 -17.11 22.61 13.02
C SER A 13 -15.97 22.02 12.16
N VAL A 14 -14.90 21.50 12.73
CA VAL A 14 -13.74 20.95 11.97
C VAL A 14 -13.69 19.42 11.98
N LEU A 15 -14.60 18.77 12.68
CA LEU A 15 -14.55 17.32 12.96
C LEU A 15 -15.44 16.44 12.05
N ILE A 16 -15.99 16.97 10.95
CA ILE A 16 -16.85 16.20 10.01
C ILE A 16 -16.25 16.14 8.59
N ILE A 17 -15.01 16.54 8.39
CA ILE A 17 -14.30 16.21 7.15
C ILE A 17 -13.69 14.82 7.36
N GLY A 18 -14.54 13.82 7.16
CA GLY A 18 -14.20 12.42 7.39
C GLY A 18 -13.02 11.94 6.55
N SER A 19 -12.54 10.83 6.95
CA SER A 19 -11.49 9.90 6.48
C SER A 19 -10.89 10.10 5.07
N ILE A 20 -11.63 10.60 4.08
CA ILE A 20 -11.12 10.91 2.73
C ILE A 20 -10.17 12.11 2.77
N GLY A 21 -10.48 13.13 3.58
CA GLY A 21 -9.61 14.28 3.78
C GLY A 21 -8.28 13.92 4.44
N VAL A 22 -8.28 12.89 5.30
CA VAL A 22 -7.07 12.43 5.98
C VAL A 22 -6.13 11.70 5.02
N LEU A 23 -6.61 10.85 4.12
CA LEU A 23 -5.75 10.14 3.16
C LEU A 23 -5.18 11.10 2.09
N VAL A 24 -5.98 12.03 1.60
CA VAL A 24 -5.51 13.07 0.65
C VAL A 24 -4.62 14.10 1.33
N LEU A 25 -4.91 14.48 2.58
CA LEU A 25 -4.04 15.33 3.40
C LEU A 25 -2.75 14.63 3.83
N ILE A 26 -2.78 13.31 4.07
CA ILE A 26 -1.58 12.52 4.34
C ILE A 26 -0.68 12.48 3.10
N ILE A 27 -1.22 12.30 1.91
CA ILE A 27 -0.45 12.35 0.65
C ILE A 27 0.12 13.76 0.41
N ALA A 28 -0.64 14.81 0.63
CA ALA A 28 -0.19 16.19 0.49
C ALA A 28 0.81 16.61 1.60
N TYR A 29 0.63 16.13 2.82
CA TYR A 29 1.50 16.45 3.96
C TYR A 29 2.87 15.79 3.86
N VAL A 30 2.95 14.57 3.33
CA VAL A 30 4.23 13.86 3.09
C VAL A 30 5.11 14.58 2.07
N SER A 31 4.51 15.21 1.07
CA SER A 31 5.25 15.99 0.07
C SER A 31 5.82 17.30 0.61
N LEU A 32 5.29 17.80 1.74
CA LEU A 32 5.66 19.11 2.30
C LEU A 32 6.80 19.08 3.33
N LEU A 33 7.10 17.93 3.95
CA LEU A 33 8.10 17.83 5.02
C LEU A 33 9.55 17.60 4.52
N GLY A 34 9.78 17.58 3.21
CA GLY A 34 11.12 17.40 2.62
C GLY A 34 12.08 18.58 2.72
N ASN A 35 11.69 19.74 3.24
CA ASN A 35 12.55 20.91 3.35
C ASN A 35 12.65 21.42 4.79
N ASN A 36 13.72 21.01 5.49
CA ASN A 36 14.16 21.64 6.73
C ASN A 36 14.84 22.99 6.46
N SER A 37 14.05 24.03 6.25
CA SER A 37 14.34 25.41 6.65
C SER A 37 13.07 25.95 7.26
N ALA A 38 13.13 26.35 8.53
CA ALA A 38 11.99 26.88 9.25
C ALA A 38 11.32 27.99 8.44
N PRO A 39 10.04 27.87 8.07
CA PRO A 39 9.34 28.98 7.46
C PRO A 39 8.75 29.83 8.56
N THR A 40 9.28 31.00 8.70
CA THR A 40 8.49 32.15 9.15
C THR A 40 7.39 32.36 8.10
N THR A 41 6.14 32.33 8.56
CA THR A 41 4.88 32.46 7.83
C THR A 41 4.38 31.19 7.15
N ILE A 42 3.35 30.61 7.81
CA ILE A 42 2.39 29.70 7.17
C ILE A 42 1.73 30.49 6.03
N SER A 43 2.25 30.38 4.84
CA SER A 43 1.52 30.74 3.63
C SER A 43 0.30 29.81 3.61
N ARG A 44 -0.87 30.35 3.92
CA ARG A 44 -2.14 29.73 3.61
C ARG A 44 -2.02 29.22 2.18
N TYR A 45 -2.32 27.94 1.95
CA TYR A 45 -2.62 27.47 0.60
C TYR A 45 -3.42 28.58 -0.08
N PRO A 46 -3.11 28.97 -1.32
CA PRO A 46 -4.10 29.66 -2.07
C PRO A 46 -5.28 28.71 -2.05
N SER A 47 -6.25 29.02 -1.17
CA SER A 47 -7.59 28.59 -1.40
C SER A 47 -7.82 29.05 -2.82
N ALA A 48 -7.62 28.16 -3.81
CA ALA A 48 -8.30 28.30 -5.05
C ALA A 48 -9.74 28.43 -4.61
N SER A 49 -10.19 29.64 -4.49
CA SER A 49 -11.56 30.03 -4.19
C SER A 49 -12.41 29.72 -5.42
N LEU A 50 -12.39 28.47 -5.82
CA LEU A 50 -13.49 27.81 -6.43
C LEU A 50 -14.39 27.39 -5.27
N VAL A 51 -14.98 28.37 -4.62
CA VAL A 51 -16.21 28.16 -3.88
C VAL A 51 -17.12 27.52 -4.91
N ALA A 52 -17.41 26.24 -4.73
CA ALA A 52 -18.38 25.56 -5.56
C ALA A 52 -19.69 26.33 -5.35
N ASN A 53 -20.13 27.07 -6.38
CA ASN A 53 -21.31 27.92 -6.29
C ASN A 53 -22.59 27.11 -6.19
N SER A 54 -22.50 25.78 -6.33
CA SER A 54 -23.61 24.85 -6.17
C SER A 54 -23.13 23.48 -5.67
N LYS A 55 -24.06 22.71 -5.11
CA LYS A 55 -23.86 21.31 -4.74
C LYS A 55 -23.43 20.46 -5.96
N GLN A 56 -23.93 20.78 -7.14
CA GLN A 56 -23.59 20.13 -8.40
C GLN A 56 -22.15 20.38 -8.81
N ASP A 57 -21.60 21.59 -8.59
CA ASP A 57 -20.21 21.90 -8.91
C ASP A 57 -19.24 21.18 -7.96
N ALA A 58 -19.63 21.02 -6.69
CA ALA A 58 -18.86 20.23 -5.73
C ALA A 58 -18.81 18.76 -6.13
N VAL A 59 -19.94 18.18 -6.53
CA VAL A 59 -20.05 16.80 -7.02
C VAL A 59 -19.22 16.60 -8.28
N LYS A 60 -19.31 17.51 -9.24
CA LYS A 60 -18.54 17.45 -10.49
C LYS A 60 -17.03 17.56 -10.24
N LYS A 61 -16.62 18.45 -9.35
CA LYS A 61 -15.22 18.61 -8.94
C LYS A 61 -14.68 17.33 -8.30
N TYR A 62 -15.46 16.72 -7.42
CA TYR A 62 -15.09 15.47 -6.78
C TYR A 62 -15.00 14.31 -7.78
N GLN A 63 -15.96 14.19 -8.70
CA GLN A 63 -15.93 13.17 -9.75
C GLN A 63 -14.69 13.29 -10.62
N LEU A 64 -14.27 14.51 -10.97
CA LEU A 64 -13.03 14.75 -11.69
C LEU A 64 -11.79 14.33 -10.89
N GLN A 65 -11.87 14.36 -9.57
CA GLN A 65 -10.75 14.02 -8.70
C GLN A 65 -10.64 12.51 -8.39
N PHE A 66 -11.79 11.80 -8.28
CA PHE A 66 -11.83 10.44 -7.74
C PHE A 66 -12.55 9.41 -8.59
N CYS A 67 -13.21 9.80 -9.66
CA CYS A 67 -13.97 8.86 -10.48
C CYS A 67 -13.37 8.65 -11.86
N GLY A 68 -12.18 9.17 -12.09
CA GLY A 68 -11.55 9.16 -13.40
C GLY A 68 -12.36 9.95 -14.43
N THR A 69 -12.01 9.78 -15.68
CA THR A 69 -12.66 10.47 -16.80
C THR A 69 -13.55 9.55 -17.61
N ASP A 70 -14.06 8.47 -17.03
CA ASP A 70 -14.71 7.39 -17.79
C ASP A 70 -13.78 6.83 -18.87
N SER A 71 -12.49 6.85 -18.57
CA SER A 71 -11.43 6.53 -19.48
C SER A 71 -11.59 5.11 -20.04
N LYS A 72 -11.12 4.93 -21.24
CA LYS A 72 -11.01 3.62 -21.85
C LYS A 72 -10.16 2.72 -20.94
N THR A 73 -10.50 1.45 -20.91
CA THR A 73 -9.60 0.44 -20.35
C THR A 73 -8.31 0.44 -21.16
N ASN A 74 -7.19 0.49 -20.46
CA ASN A 74 -5.89 0.36 -21.08
C ASN A 74 -5.37 -1.04 -20.82
N ALA A 75 -4.42 -1.46 -21.64
CA ALA A 75 -3.72 -2.72 -21.46
C ALA A 75 -2.28 -2.57 -21.89
N ASN A 76 -1.43 -3.35 -21.29
CA ASN A 76 -0.09 -3.62 -21.78
C ASN A 76 0.12 -5.15 -21.83
N GLU A 77 1.31 -5.60 -22.06
CA GLU A 77 1.60 -7.02 -22.17
C GLU A 77 1.28 -7.84 -20.91
N TYR A 78 1.31 -7.21 -19.74
CA TYR A 78 1.17 -7.87 -18.43
C TYR A 78 -0.11 -7.50 -17.72
N VAL A 79 -0.64 -6.31 -17.99
CA VAL A 79 -1.77 -5.73 -17.25
C VAL A 79 -2.95 -5.52 -18.16
N GLN A 80 -4.10 -6.02 -17.75
CA GLN A 80 -5.40 -5.79 -18.38
C GLN A 80 -6.33 -5.12 -17.39
N GLU A 81 -6.97 -4.03 -17.80
CA GLU A 81 -7.98 -3.31 -17.02
C GLU A 81 -9.39 -3.66 -17.46
N TYR A 82 -10.33 -3.65 -16.52
CA TYR A 82 -11.76 -3.89 -16.72
C TYR A 82 -12.56 -2.77 -16.06
N LYS A 83 -13.37 -2.07 -16.86
CA LYS A 83 -14.21 -0.98 -16.38
C LYS A 83 -15.43 -1.53 -15.63
N LEU A 84 -15.70 -1.00 -14.44
CA LEU A 84 -16.89 -1.36 -13.66
C LEU A 84 -18.18 -0.90 -14.34
N PRO A 85 -19.30 -1.64 -14.13
CA PRO A 85 -20.56 -1.41 -14.84
C PRO A 85 -21.19 -0.06 -14.54
N GLN A 86 -21.12 0.38 -13.29
CA GLN A 86 -21.74 1.63 -12.86
C GLN A 86 -20.73 2.78 -12.92
N HIS A 87 -21.24 4.00 -12.96
CA HIS A 87 -20.38 5.18 -12.95
C HIS A 87 -19.89 5.48 -11.54
N CYS A 88 -18.58 5.73 -11.40
CA CYS A 88 -17.95 6.19 -10.18
C CYS A 88 -18.20 5.28 -8.95
N GLU A 89 -17.97 4.00 -9.10
CA GLU A 89 -18.17 3.02 -8.03
C GLU A 89 -17.11 3.09 -6.95
N MET A 90 -15.90 3.58 -7.28
CA MET A 90 -14.76 3.69 -6.38
C MET A 90 -14.42 2.34 -5.72
N PRO A 91 -13.99 1.31 -6.49
CA PRO A 91 -13.65 0.01 -5.93
C PRO A 91 -12.45 0.12 -5.01
N LEU A 92 -12.54 -0.45 -3.79
CA LEU A 92 -11.40 -0.43 -2.87
C LEU A 92 -10.96 -1.85 -2.51
N ALA A 93 -11.72 -2.58 -1.70
CA ALA A 93 -11.40 -3.98 -1.44
C ALA A 93 -11.64 -4.84 -2.68
N VAL A 94 -10.69 -5.73 -2.97
CA VAL A 94 -10.77 -6.73 -4.02
C VAL A 94 -10.30 -8.07 -3.50
N TYR A 95 -10.97 -9.15 -3.91
CA TYR A 95 -10.63 -10.52 -3.51
C TYR A 95 -10.83 -11.48 -4.68
N ALA A 96 -9.76 -12.19 -5.07
CA ALA A 96 -9.80 -13.27 -6.05
C ALA A 96 -10.02 -14.60 -5.31
N GLU A 97 -11.06 -15.35 -5.69
CA GLU A 97 -11.28 -16.70 -5.15
C GLU A 97 -10.13 -17.65 -5.51
N GLY A 98 -9.98 -18.74 -4.75
CA GLY A 98 -8.85 -19.66 -4.86
C GLY A 98 -8.59 -20.22 -6.26
N ASN A 99 -9.61 -20.33 -7.12
CA ASN A 99 -9.46 -20.72 -8.52
C ASN A 99 -9.13 -19.53 -9.47
N GLY A 100 -9.14 -18.30 -8.96
CA GLY A 100 -8.90 -17.07 -9.74
C GLY A 100 -9.97 -16.73 -10.77
N ASN A 101 -11.14 -17.40 -10.76
CA ASN A 101 -12.19 -17.17 -11.73
C ASN A 101 -13.16 -16.07 -11.28
N ASN A 102 -13.55 -16.08 -10.00
CA ASN A 102 -14.47 -15.10 -9.43
C ASN A 102 -13.68 -14.04 -8.67
N ILE A 103 -13.86 -12.81 -9.08
CA ILE A 103 -13.21 -11.65 -8.49
C ILE A 103 -14.28 -10.78 -7.83
N TRP A 104 -14.21 -10.71 -6.51
CA TRP A 104 -15.13 -9.90 -5.72
C TRP A 104 -14.54 -8.52 -5.46
N TYR A 105 -15.37 -7.48 -5.50
CA TYR A 105 -14.98 -6.12 -5.18
C TYR A 105 -16.08 -5.39 -4.41
N ILE A 106 -15.71 -4.39 -3.64
CA ILE A 106 -16.68 -3.49 -3.00
C ILE A 106 -16.71 -2.16 -3.74
N SER A 107 -17.88 -1.85 -4.29
CA SER A 107 -18.22 -0.54 -4.79
C SER A 107 -18.51 0.39 -3.60
N THR A 108 -17.49 1.17 -3.17
CA THR A 108 -17.58 1.93 -1.91
C THR A 108 -18.57 3.08 -1.99
N LYS A 109 -18.78 3.64 -3.16
CA LYS A 109 -19.74 4.73 -3.35
C LYS A 109 -21.19 4.23 -3.48
N ASN A 110 -21.40 3.15 -4.19
CA ASN A 110 -22.74 2.60 -4.40
C ASN A 110 -23.22 1.71 -3.24
N GLY A 111 -22.29 1.32 -2.36
CA GLY A 111 -22.61 0.46 -1.22
C GLY A 111 -22.99 -0.95 -1.66
N ALA A 112 -22.20 -1.54 -2.56
CA ALA A 112 -22.51 -2.82 -3.14
C ALA A 112 -21.30 -3.75 -3.18
N LEU A 113 -21.57 -5.05 -3.07
CA LEU A 113 -20.65 -6.13 -3.37
C LEU A 113 -20.85 -6.55 -4.82
N GLY A 114 -19.84 -6.38 -5.64
CA GLY A 114 -19.79 -6.82 -7.02
C GLY A 114 -18.96 -8.08 -7.21
N ALA A 115 -19.21 -8.78 -8.31
CA ALA A 115 -18.42 -9.91 -8.75
C ALA A 115 -18.13 -9.82 -10.25
N PHE A 116 -16.95 -10.28 -10.64
CA PHE A 116 -16.49 -10.37 -12.01
C PHE A 116 -16.03 -11.81 -12.30
N ASP A 117 -16.60 -12.42 -13.33
CA ASP A 117 -16.14 -13.71 -13.83
C ASP A 117 -15.03 -13.51 -14.88
N SER A 118 -13.82 -13.85 -14.52
CA SER A 118 -12.64 -13.67 -15.38
C SER A 118 -12.62 -14.56 -16.61
N LYS A 119 -13.40 -15.66 -16.63
CA LYS A 119 -13.50 -16.56 -17.79
C LYS A 119 -14.41 -16.01 -18.87
N SER A 120 -15.58 -15.52 -18.47
CA SER A 120 -16.55 -14.96 -19.40
C SER A 120 -16.30 -13.47 -19.70
N GLY A 121 -15.53 -12.78 -18.84
CA GLY A 121 -15.31 -11.34 -18.92
C GLY A 121 -16.52 -10.51 -18.48
N ASN A 122 -17.47 -11.11 -17.76
CA ASN A 122 -18.73 -10.47 -17.41
C ASN A 122 -18.77 -10.08 -15.92
N PHE A 123 -19.40 -8.94 -15.66
CA PHE A 123 -19.77 -8.56 -14.30
C PHE A 123 -21.14 -9.13 -13.95
N GLU A 124 -21.25 -9.68 -12.74
CA GLU A 124 -22.54 -10.08 -12.18
C GLU A 124 -23.31 -8.86 -11.67
N LYS A 125 -24.64 -9.06 -11.49
CA LYS A 125 -25.45 -8.04 -10.84
C LYS A 125 -24.98 -7.79 -9.41
N GLU A 126 -24.67 -6.54 -9.09
CA GLU A 126 -24.24 -6.14 -7.76
C GLU A 126 -25.30 -6.42 -6.69
N LYS A 127 -24.81 -6.76 -5.50
CA LYS A 127 -25.61 -7.04 -4.30
C LYS A 127 -25.48 -5.86 -3.34
N LEU A 128 -26.57 -5.15 -3.12
CA LEU A 128 -26.57 -4.02 -2.20
C LEU A 128 -26.28 -4.49 -0.77
N ILE A 129 -25.34 -3.81 -0.12
CA ILE A 129 -25.01 -4.06 1.29
C ILE A 129 -26.11 -3.42 2.14
N PRO A 130 -26.78 -4.16 3.03
CA PRO A 130 -27.84 -3.63 3.88
C PRO A 130 -27.36 -2.40 4.66
N ILE A 131 -28.27 -1.44 4.92
CA ILE A 131 -28.02 -0.16 5.59
C ILE A 131 -27.07 0.82 4.87
N TRP A 132 -26.33 0.37 3.86
CA TRP A 132 -25.63 1.29 2.99
C TRP A 132 -26.65 1.89 2.02
N LYS A 133 -26.82 3.18 2.08
CA LYS A 133 -27.67 3.89 1.12
C LYS A 133 -26.80 4.33 -0.05
N SER A 134 -27.34 4.27 -1.26
CA SER A 134 -26.74 4.94 -2.42
C SER A 134 -26.45 6.40 -2.05
N ARG A 135 -25.22 6.83 -2.24
CA ARG A 135 -24.76 8.12 -1.74
C ARG A 135 -24.73 9.12 -2.85
N SER A 136 -25.62 10.09 -2.74
CA SER A 136 -25.59 11.27 -3.62
C SER A 136 -24.41 12.20 -3.33
N GLU A 137 -23.81 12.07 -2.13
CA GLU A 137 -22.69 12.91 -1.70
C GLU A 137 -21.36 12.15 -1.87
N PRO A 138 -20.45 12.68 -2.67
CA PRO A 138 -19.14 12.07 -2.90
C PRO A 138 -18.32 11.87 -1.62
N ILE A 139 -18.46 12.77 -0.65
CA ILE A 139 -17.69 12.83 0.60
C ILE A 139 -18.13 11.75 1.60
N ASP A 140 -19.22 11.04 1.34
CA ASP A 140 -19.90 10.19 2.31
C ASP A 140 -19.68 8.69 2.07
N SER A 141 -18.74 8.34 1.18
CA SER A 141 -18.38 6.94 0.90
C SER A 141 -17.66 6.30 2.09
N SER A 142 -18.02 5.05 2.40
CA SER A 142 -17.26 4.25 3.35
C SER A 142 -16.00 3.72 2.71
N GLN A 143 -14.95 3.52 3.51
CA GLN A 143 -13.77 2.83 3.03
C GLN A 143 -13.80 1.38 3.51
N VAL A 144 -13.69 0.46 2.58
CA VAL A 144 -13.58 -0.98 2.80
C VAL A 144 -12.18 -1.39 2.40
N TRP A 145 -11.32 -1.52 3.38
CA TRP A 145 -9.89 -1.70 3.14
C TRP A 145 -9.49 -3.14 2.85
N ASP A 146 -10.14 -4.12 3.47
CA ASP A 146 -9.74 -5.51 3.35
C ASP A 146 -10.94 -6.42 3.12
N MET A 147 -10.73 -7.45 2.29
CA MET A 147 -11.68 -8.52 2.02
C MET A 147 -10.94 -9.84 1.96
N LYS A 148 -11.47 -10.85 2.67
CA LYS A 148 -10.95 -12.22 2.67
C LYS A 148 -12.09 -13.21 2.75
N SER A 149 -11.84 -14.48 2.40
CA SER A 149 -12.77 -15.59 2.68
C SER A 149 -12.37 -16.32 3.94
N ASP A 150 -13.38 -16.81 4.68
CA ASP A 150 -13.18 -17.77 5.75
C ASP A 150 -13.03 -19.20 5.19
N LYS A 151 -12.84 -20.18 6.09
CA LYS A 151 -12.69 -21.60 5.70
C LYS A 151 -13.93 -22.21 5.03
N ASN A 152 -15.09 -21.60 5.18
CA ASN A 152 -16.35 -22.02 4.54
C ASN A 152 -16.52 -21.38 3.16
N GLY A 153 -15.62 -20.48 2.79
CA GLY A 153 -15.67 -19.72 1.54
C GLY A 153 -16.57 -18.49 1.57
N ASP A 154 -17.12 -18.13 2.75
CA ASP A 154 -17.88 -16.89 2.90
C ASP A 154 -16.95 -15.69 2.91
N LEU A 155 -17.43 -14.58 2.35
CA LEU A 155 -16.63 -13.36 2.24
C LEU A 155 -16.77 -12.47 3.46
N TRP A 156 -15.65 -11.98 3.94
CA TRP A 156 -15.60 -11.02 5.03
C TRP A 156 -14.93 -9.74 4.57
N PHE A 157 -15.44 -8.60 5.01
CA PHE A 157 -14.84 -7.32 4.71
C PHE A 157 -14.98 -6.33 5.87
N THR A 158 -14.04 -5.40 5.92
CA THR A 158 -14.02 -4.31 6.89
C THR A 158 -14.94 -3.18 6.44
N ASP A 159 -15.51 -2.43 7.38
CA ASP A 159 -16.32 -1.24 7.10
C ASP A 159 -15.95 -0.12 8.07
N GLU A 160 -15.19 0.82 7.57
CA GLU A 160 -14.70 1.94 8.37
C GLU A 160 -15.85 2.80 8.90
N LYS A 161 -16.80 3.16 8.05
CA LYS A 161 -17.85 4.11 8.41
C LYS A 161 -18.89 3.54 9.37
N GLN A 162 -19.25 2.28 9.20
CA GLN A 162 -20.19 1.61 10.12
C GLN A 162 -19.49 1.12 11.38
N ASN A 163 -18.17 1.24 11.47
CA ASN A 163 -17.34 0.67 12.54
C ASN A 163 -17.68 -0.81 12.76
N ALA A 164 -17.62 -1.59 11.70
CA ALA A 164 -18.08 -2.97 11.68
C ALA A 164 -17.20 -3.86 10.79
N ILE A 165 -17.33 -5.16 10.98
CA ILE A 165 -16.94 -6.16 10.00
C ILE A 165 -18.20 -6.84 9.47
N TRP A 166 -18.19 -7.19 8.19
CA TRP A 166 -19.29 -7.84 7.51
C TRP A 166 -18.94 -9.25 7.09
N ARG A 167 -19.94 -10.11 7.05
CA ARG A 167 -19.88 -11.44 6.44
C ARG A 167 -20.97 -11.56 5.37
N TYR A 168 -20.58 -11.97 4.18
CA TYR A 168 -21.48 -12.33 3.10
C TYR A 168 -21.49 -13.84 2.93
N PHE A 169 -22.63 -14.47 3.21
CA PHE A 169 -22.85 -15.91 3.01
C PHE A 169 -23.17 -16.16 1.55
N LYS A 170 -22.21 -16.74 0.80
CA LYS A 170 -22.39 -16.97 -0.63
C LYS A 170 -23.54 -17.92 -0.94
N SER A 171 -23.73 -18.95 -0.13
CA SER A 171 -24.79 -19.96 -0.32
C SER A 171 -26.20 -19.38 -0.18
N SER A 172 -26.43 -18.51 0.78
CA SER A 172 -27.75 -17.89 1.04
C SER A 172 -27.89 -16.48 0.50
N GLN A 173 -26.81 -15.90 -0.02
CA GLN A 173 -26.72 -14.51 -0.49
C GLN A 173 -27.13 -13.47 0.58
N LYS A 174 -26.86 -13.75 1.85
CA LYS A 174 -27.21 -12.89 2.98
C LYS A 174 -25.99 -12.20 3.54
N PHE A 175 -26.19 -10.97 4.00
CA PHE A 175 -25.19 -10.21 4.74
C PHE A 175 -25.48 -10.25 6.24
N GLU A 176 -24.44 -10.40 7.04
CA GLU A 176 -24.46 -10.15 8.47
C GLU A 176 -23.40 -9.10 8.83
N MET A 177 -23.77 -8.22 9.76
CA MET A 177 -22.90 -7.15 10.25
C MET A 177 -22.58 -7.37 11.72
N TYR A 178 -21.30 -7.26 12.09
CA TYR A 178 -20.84 -7.35 13.47
C TYR A 178 -20.26 -6.00 13.88
N LYS A 179 -20.97 -5.30 14.76
CA LYS A 179 -20.61 -3.94 15.20
C LYS A 179 -19.43 -4.01 16.15
N VAL A 180 -18.43 -3.19 15.90
CA VAL A 180 -17.34 -2.99 16.86
C VAL A 180 -17.83 -2.00 17.91
N PRO A 181 -17.73 -2.33 19.20
CA PRO A 181 -18.13 -1.42 20.27
C PRO A 181 -17.40 -0.08 20.17
N GLU A 182 -18.13 1.02 20.31
CA GLU A 182 -17.51 2.33 20.46
C GLU A 182 -16.74 2.40 21.78
N ASN A 183 -15.53 2.92 21.72
CA ASN A 183 -14.72 3.07 22.92
C ASN A 183 -14.92 4.46 23.54
N SER A 184 -15.14 4.48 24.85
CA SER A 184 -15.01 5.69 25.67
C SER A 184 -13.56 6.11 25.92
N SER A 185 -12.60 5.45 25.25
CA SER A 185 -11.18 5.75 25.39
C SER A 185 -10.77 6.97 24.56
N SER A 186 -9.61 7.53 24.85
CA SER A 186 -8.99 8.64 24.11
C SER A 186 -8.76 8.35 22.61
N PHE A 187 -8.84 7.07 22.20
CA PHE A 187 -8.66 6.64 20.82
C PHE A 187 -9.96 6.64 19.98
N GLY A 188 -11.13 6.82 20.60
CA GLY A 188 -12.42 6.92 19.87
C GLY A 188 -12.84 5.66 19.14
N THR A 189 -13.37 5.82 17.93
CA THR A 189 -13.91 4.74 17.07
C THR A 189 -12.79 3.90 16.47
N THR A 190 -13.02 2.58 16.32
CA THR A 190 -11.99 1.61 15.87
C THR A 190 -11.63 1.76 14.40
N TYR A 191 -12.62 1.93 13.51
CA TYR A 191 -12.44 1.95 12.05
C TYR A 191 -11.70 0.72 11.51
N PRO A 192 -12.34 -0.46 11.42
CA PRO A 192 -11.71 -1.69 10.99
C PRO A 192 -11.02 -1.58 9.63
N VAL A 193 -9.76 -2.06 9.53
CA VAL A 193 -8.90 -1.89 8.36
C VAL A 193 -8.36 -3.20 7.79
N SER A 194 -8.08 -4.19 8.63
CA SER A 194 -7.49 -5.47 8.21
C SER A 194 -8.11 -6.62 9.00
N VAL A 195 -8.34 -7.76 8.33
CA VAL A 195 -8.99 -8.95 8.88
C VAL A 195 -8.22 -10.21 8.51
N ASP A 196 -8.17 -11.20 9.42
CA ASP A 196 -7.62 -12.54 9.14
C ASP A 196 -8.33 -13.62 9.98
N PHE A 197 -8.11 -14.91 9.65
CA PHE A 197 -8.79 -16.04 10.26
C PHE A 197 -7.80 -17.12 10.68
N ASP A 198 -8.05 -17.73 11.84
CA ASP A 198 -7.38 -18.98 12.22
C ASP A 198 -8.16 -20.21 11.73
N ASN A 199 -7.55 -21.38 11.95
CA ASN A 199 -8.17 -22.66 11.60
C ASN A 199 -9.25 -23.09 12.60
N ASN A 200 -9.35 -22.41 13.77
CA ASN A 200 -10.25 -22.74 14.86
C ASN A 200 -11.61 -22.02 14.77
N GLY A 201 -11.80 -21.19 13.76
CA GLY A 201 -13.03 -20.43 13.58
C GLY A 201 -13.04 -19.13 14.39
N ASN A 202 -11.91 -18.48 14.51
CA ASN A 202 -11.84 -17.13 15.01
C ASN A 202 -11.48 -16.17 13.88
N VAL A 203 -12.08 -14.98 13.91
CA VAL A 203 -11.72 -13.84 13.10
C VAL A 203 -10.91 -12.87 13.94
N TYR A 204 -9.83 -12.35 13.37
CA TYR A 204 -8.96 -11.34 13.97
C TYR A 204 -8.99 -10.10 13.12
N PHE A 205 -9.09 -8.94 13.74
CA PHE A 205 -9.03 -7.67 13.00
C PHE A 205 -8.43 -6.54 13.85
N VAL A 206 -7.93 -5.54 13.16
CA VAL A 206 -7.44 -4.28 13.74
C VAL A 206 -8.13 -3.11 13.06
N GLY A 207 -8.09 -1.96 13.69
CA GLY A 207 -8.67 -0.73 13.13
C GLY A 207 -7.72 0.45 13.20
N ILE A 208 -7.88 1.39 12.27
CA ILE A 208 -6.94 2.51 12.06
C ILE A 208 -6.69 3.31 13.34
N ARG A 209 -7.72 3.61 14.13
CA ARG A 209 -7.62 4.55 15.26
C ARG A 209 -7.70 3.91 16.65
N SER A 210 -7.70 2.61 16.74
CA SER A 210 -7.76 1.95 18.05
C SER A 210 -6.63 0.94 18.16
N PRO A 211 -5.62 1.17 18.97
CA PRO A 211 -4.55 0.21 19.20
C PRO A 211 -5.08 -0.99 19.98
N ALA A 212 -5.83 -1.82 19.29
CA ALA A 212 -6.42 -3.03 19.83
C ALA A 212 -6.47 -4.13 18.76
N LEU A 213 -6.16 -5.35 19.20
CA LEU A 213 -6.48 -6.56 18.49
C LEU A 213 -7.89 -7.00 18.89
N TRP A 214 -8.78 -7.12 17.92
CA TRP A 214 -10.12 -7.66 18.10
C TRP A 214 -10.17 -9.12 17.70
N ILE A 215 -10.89 -9.90 18.47
CA ILE A 215 -11.10 -11.33 18.24
C ILE A 215 -12.60 -11.61 18.25
N GLY A 216 -13.09 -12.22 17.18
CA GLY A 216 -14.46 -12.70 17.08
C GLY A 216 -14.48 -14.22 16.99
N ASN A 217 -15.27 -14.88 17.86
CA ASN A 217 -15.54 -16.31 17.73
C ASN A 217 -16.76 -16.50 16.81
N LEU A 218 -16.56 -17.11 15.64
CA LEU A 218 -17.59 -17.25 14.61
C LEU A 218 -18.89 -17.93 15.09
N SER A 219 -18.81 -18.83 16.08
CA SER A 219 -19.99 -19.49 16.63
C SER A 219 -20.81 -18.61 17.59
N LYS A 220 -20.17 -17.55 18.13
CA LYS A 220 -20.75 -16.63 19.11
C LYS A 220 -21.18 -15.31 18.54
N LEU A 221 -20.70 -14.96 17.35
CA LEU A 221 -21.08 -13.71 16.70
C LEU A 221 -22.59 -13.65 16.43
N ARG A 222 -23.20 -12.50 16.65
CA ARG A 222 -24.63 -12.25 16.42
C ARG A 222 -24.83 -11.01 15.54
N ASN A 223 -25.59 -11.21 14.47
CA ASN A 223 -25.88 -10.14 13.50
C ASN A 223 -26.44 -8.88 14.17
N GLY A 224 -25.94 -7.73 13.78
CA GLY A 224 -26.36 -6.42 14.27
C GLY A 224 -25.81 -6.03 15.64
N THR A 225 -25.00 -6.88 16.28
CA THR A 225 -24.48 -6.67 17.64
C THR A 225 -22.95 -6.77 17.70
N SER A 226 -22.39 -6.56 18.89
CA SER A 226 -20.97 -6.82 19.21
C SER A 226 -20.77 -8.12 19.99
N GLU A 227 -21.83 -8.91 20.17
CA GLU A 227 -21.73 -10.19 20.89
C GLU A 227 -20.77 -11.14 20.17
N GLY A 228 -19.93 -11.82 20.93
CA GLY A 228 -18.89 -12.69 20.41
C GLY A 228 -17.58 -11.99 20.03
N LEU A 229 -17.51 -10.65 20.09
CA LEU A 229 -16.27 -9.89 19.95
C LEU A 229 -15.59 -9.67 21.30
N SER A 230 -14.28 -9.79 21.33
CA SER A 230 -13.43 -9.45 22.47
C SER A 230 -12.27 -8.55 22.03
N LYS A 231 -11.83 -7.68 22.92
CA LYS A 231 -10.78 -6.68 22.68
C LYS A 231 -9.54 -6.99 23.50
N ILE A 232 -8.39 -6.97 22.87
CA ILE A 232 -7.06 -7.02 23.52
C ILE A 232 -6.34 -5.70 23.24
N PRO A 233 -6.12 -4.85 24.24
CA PRO A 233 -5.38 -3.61 24.06
C PRO A 233 -3.93 -3.89 23.62
N ILE A 234 -3.47 -3.22 22.59
CA ILE A 234 -2.09 -3.29 22.12
C ILE A 234 -1.25 -2.26 22.91
N PRO A 235 -0.05 -2.62 23.40
CA PRO A 235 0.83 -1.69 24.11
C PRO A 235 1.23 -0.50 23.23
N VAL A 236 1.03 0.72 23.74
CA VAL A 236 1.40 1.98 23.07
C VAL A 236 2.55 2.71 23.77
N SER A 237 3.23 2.06 24.70
CA SER A 237 4.33 2.68 25.48
C SER A 237 5.46 3.21 24.58
N GLY A 238 5.67 2.61 23.42
CA GLY A 238 6.64 3.08 22.44
C GLY A 238 6.27 4.39 21.75
N PHE A 239 5.02 4.83 21.84
CA PHE A 239 4.51 6.09 21.27
C PHE A 239 4.39 7.21 22.32
N ARG A 240 5.17 7.13 23.40
CA ARG A 240 5.14 8.14 24.47
C ARG A 240 5.39 9.55 23.91
N GLY A 241 4.54 10.49 24.27
CA GLY A 241 4.62 11.89 23.81
C GLY A 241 3.97 12.15 22.45
N ILE A 242 3.35 11.14 21.85
CA ILE A 242 2.53 11.27 20.63
C ILE A 242 1.06 11.28 21.04
N GLU A 243 0.30 12.21 20.48
CA GLU A 243 -1.14 12.29 20.71
C GLU A 243 -1.84 11.00 20.29
N PRO A 244 -2.76 10.45 21.10
CA PRO A 244 -3.39 9.16 20.83
C PRO A 244 -4.09 9.06 19.47
N ASP A 245 -4.69 10.13 18.98
CA ASP A 245 -5.40 10.21 17.70
C ASP A 245 -4.46 10.17 16.47
N LEU A 246 -3.16 10.36 16.69
CA LEU A 246 -2.12 10.20 15.67
C LEU A 246 -1.56 8.78 15.60
N ILE A 247 -1.88 7.92 16.57
CA ILE A 247 -1.42 6.53 16.60
C ILE A 247 -2.42 5.65 15.85
N SER A 248 -1.93 4.94 14.85
CA SER A 248 -2.73 4.08 13.98
C SER A 248 -2.19 2.66 13.97
N THR A 249 -3.06 1.68 13.69
CA THR A 249 -2.65 0.36 13.23
C THR A 249 -2.76 0.30 11.73
N GLY A 250 -1.77 -0.27 11.06
CA GLY A 250 -1.76 -0.42 9.61
C GLY A 250 -2.50 -1.69 9.18
N SER A 251 -1.94 -2.85 9.47
CA SER A 251 -2.54 -4.13 9.15
C SER A 251 -2.14 -5.22 10.13
N LEU A 252 -2.71 -6.41 9.96
CA LEU A 252 -2.30 -7.62 10.66
C LEU A 252 -2.04 -8.77 9.67
N ALA A 253 -1.19 -9.71 10.09
CA ALA A 253 -1.00 -10.99 9.43
C ALA A 253 -0.89 -12.11 10.46
N LEU A 254 -1.59 -13.21 10.22
CA LEU A 254 -1.59 -14.37 11.09
C LEU A 254 -0.61 -15.43 10.57
N ASP A 255 0.44 -15.69 11.33
CA ASP A 255 1.28 -16.87 11.18
C ASP A 255 0.56 -18.09 11.77
N LYS A 256 -0.21 -18.77 10.93
CA LYS A 256 -1.01 -19.93 11.33
C LYS A 256 -0.17 -21.11 11.80
N LYS A 257 1.06 -21.22 11.34
CA LYS A 257 2.00 -22.30 11.68
C LYS A 257 2.46 -22.18 13.13
N ASN A 258 2.77 -20.98 13.57
CA ASN A 258 3.31 -20.73 14.90
C ASN A 258 2.29 -20.13 15.87
N GLY A 259 1.06 -19.86 15.45
CA GLY A 259 0.04 -19.25 16.31
C GLY A 259 0.41 -17.82 16.74
N VAL A 260 0.91 -17.02 15.82
CA VAL A 260 1.38 -15.66 16.09
C VAL A 260 0.65 -14.66 15.20
N ILE A 261 0.26 -13.53 15.75
CA ILE A 261 -0.27 -12.40 14.99
C ILE A 261 0.77 -11.30 14.96
N TRP A 262 1.08 -10.84 13.78
CA TRP A 262 1.93 -9.67 13.54
C TRP A 262 1.05 -8.47 13.20
N ILE A 263 1.36 -7.31 13.79
CA ILE A 263 0.58 -6.08 13.62
C ILE A 263 1.54 -4.92 13.38
N SER A 264 1.28 -4.10 12.38
CA SER A 264 1.99 -2.84 12.16
C SER A 264 1.30 -1.70 12.90
N MET A 265 2.09 -0.85 13.54
CA MET A 265 1.63 0.35 14.20
C MET A 265 2.49 1.55 13.83
N LEU A 266 1.87 2.69 13.69
CA LEU A 266 2.56 3.90 13.27
C LEU A 266 1.93 5.18 13.85
N ALA A 267 2.78 6.18 14.04
CA ALA A 267 2.42 7.58 13.96
C ALA A 267 3.09 8.11 12.70
N PHE A 268 2.30 8.40 11.69
CA PHE A 268 2.74 8.60 10.30
C PHE A 268 3.93 9.56 10.20
N ASN A 269 5.00 9.15 9.49
CA ASN A 269 6.28 9.88 9.34
C ASN A 269 6.96 10.30 10.66
N THR A 270 6.54 9.73 11.77
CA THR A 270 7.10 10.06 13.09
C THR A 270 7.70 8.84 13.75
N LYS A 271 6.94 7.76 13.87
CA LYS A 271 7.40 6.53 14.54
C LYS A 271 6.63 5.31 14.07
N GLY A 272 7.35 4.23 13.80
CA GLY A 272 6.81 2.92 13.48
C GLY A 272 7.15 1.87 14.54
N GLN A 273 6.27 0.89 14.69
CA GLN A 273 6.48 -0.32 15.48
C GLN A 273 5.89 -1.55 14.79
N ILE A 274 6.51 -2.69 14.97
CA ILE A 274 5.94 -3.99 14.64
C ILE A 274 5.68 -4.73 15.95
N ILE A 275 4.46 -5.24 16.08
CA ILE A 275 3.98 -5.93 17.27
C ILE A 275 3.80 -7.41 16.93
N ARG A 276 4.35 -8.29 17.74
CA ARG A 276 4.11 -9.73 17.73
C ARG A 276 3.21 -10.10 18.91
N TYR A 277 2.07 -10.72 18.64
CA TYR A 277 1.19 -11.27 19.66
C TYR A 277 1.18 -12.79 19.58
N ASP A 278 1.50 -13.45 20.69
CA ASP A 278 1.49 -14.90 20.81
C ASP A 278 0.09 -15.37 21.27
N LEU A 279 -0.57 -16.19 20.47
CA LEU A 279 -1.92 -16.67 20.76
C LEU A 279 -1.97 -17.66 21.93
N LYS A 280 -0.88 -18.42 22.17
CA LYS A 280 -0.77 -19.39 23.25
C LYS A 280 -0.45 -18.68 24.56
N ASP A 281 0.59 -17.89 24.57
CA ASP A 281 1.11 -17.25 25.77
C ASP A 281 0.41 -15.94 26.10
N LYS A 282 -0.40 -15.42 25.17
CA LYS A 282 -1.19 -14.18 25.28
C LYS A 282 -0.36 -12.96 25.65
N ASN A 283 0.87 -12.90 25.14
CA ASN A 283 1.79 -11.82 25.40
C ASN A 283 2.16 -11.06 24.11
N PHE A 284 2.61 -9.83 24.30
CA PHE A 284 3.11 -8.96 23.24
C PHE A 284 4.61 -8.83 23.30
N LYS A 285 5.24 -8.85 22.11
CA LYS A 285 6.62 -8.39 21.90
C LYS A 285 6.60 -7.26 20.89
N THR A 286 7.28 -6.15 21.21
CA THR A 286 7.33 -4.94 20.39
C THR A 286 8.72 -4.79 19.77
N TYR A 287 8.76 -4.41 18.50
CA TYR A 287 9.96 -4.06 17.77
C TYR A 287 9.84 -2.60 17.31
N ASP A 288 10.70 -1.73 17.84
CA ASP A 288 10.80 -0.34 17.40
C ASP A 288 11.46 -0.27 16.03
N MET A 289 10.85 0.48 15.12
CA MET A 289 11.42 0.70 13.80
C MET A 289 12.43 1.86 13.83
N PRO A 290 13.51 1.78 13.02
CA PRO A 290 14.41 2.91 12.85
C PRO A 290 13.68 4.08 12.17
N PRO A 291 14.18 5.32 12.30
CA PRO A 291 13.47 6.53 11.86
C PRO A 291 13.06 6.53 10.39
N GLU A 292 13.83 5.88 9.52
CA GLU A 292 13.53 5.75 8.09
C GLU A 292 12.39 4.78 7.78
N LEU A 293 11.94 3.97 8.74
CA LEU A 293 10.80 3.05 8.65
C LEU A 293 9.69 3.48 9.62
N SER A 294 9.32 4.74 9.57
CA SER A 294 8.38 5.35 10.51
C SER A 294 6.91 5.13 10.19
N SER A 295 6.62 4.57 9.02
CA SER A 295 5.24 4.38 8.54
C SER A 295 4.96 2.94 8.06
N PRO A 296 5.24 1.90 8.88
CA PRO A 296 4.96 0.51 8.50
C PRO A 296 3.44 0.29 8.40
N VAL A 297 2.97 -0.27 7.28
CA VAL A 297 1.53 -0.50 7.05
C VAL A 297 1.23 -1.95 6.72
N GLY A 298 1.57 -2.43 5.53
CA GLY A 298 1.27 -3.80 5.12
C GLY A 298 2.19 -4.82 5.79
N ILE A 299 1.66 -5.98 6.15
CA ILE A 299 2.44 -7.13 6.66
C ILE A 299 2.06 -8.39 5.91
N ALA A 300 3.06 -9.15 5.48
CA ALA A 300 2.95 -10.54 5.01
C ALA A 300 3.95 -11.42 5.75
N ILE A 301 3.70 -12.73 5.75
CA ILE A 301 4.58 -13.70 6.41
C ILE A 301 5.19 -14.60 5.33
N ASP A 302 6.51 -14.80 5.36
CA ASP A 302 7.19 -15.75 4.48
C ASP A 302 7.13 -17.19 5.01
N ASN A 303 7.63 -18.13 4.21
CA ASN A 303 7.62 -19.55 4.58
C ASN A 303 8.51 -19.88 5.79
N GLU A 304 9.40 -18.97 6.17
CA GLU A 304 10.27 -19.05 7.35
C GLU A 304 9.67 -18.35 8.58
N SER A 305 8.42 -17.88 8.47
CA SER A 305 7.69 -17.14 9.52
C SER A 305 8.25 -15.74 9.83
N ASN A 306 9.05 -15.18 8.94
CA ASN A 306 9.48 -13.79 9.08
C ASN A 306 8.41 -12.84 8.53
N PRO A 307 8.08 -11.78 9.25
CA PRO A 307 7.24 -10.73 8.71
C PRO A 307 8.00 -9.87 7.69
N TRP A 308 7.35 -9.60 6.57
CA TRP A 308 7.74 -8.64 5.56
C TRP A 308 6.77 -7.47 5.58
N ILE A 309 7.31 -6.28 5.59
CA ILE A 309 6.55 -5.06 5.86
C ILE A 309 6.83 -4.01 4.79
N THR A 310 5.78 -3.29 4.39
CA THR A 310 5.89 -2.09 3.53
C THR A 310 5.89 -0.84 4.39
N ASP A 311 6.74 0.14 4.04
CA ASP A 311 6.73 1.47 4.67
C ASP A 311 6.04 2.50 3.76
N HIS A 312 4.88 2.98 4.20
CA HIS A 312 4.06 3.92 3.43
C HIS A 312 4.49 5.39 3.56
N GLY A 313 5.62 5.64 4.19
CA GLY A 313 6.27 6.95 4.26
C GLY A 313 7.44 7.12 3.30
N THR A 314 7.87 6.04 2.65
CA THR A 314 9.07 5.98 1.82
C THR A 314 8.88 5.14 0.55
N SER A 315 9.96 4.72 -0.08
CA SER A 315 9.99 3.70 -1.13
C SER A 315 10.54 2.37 -0.61
N LEU A 316 10.47 2.12 0.69
CA LEU A 316 11.10 0.96 1.32
C LEU A 316 10.07 -0.14 1.64
N PHE A 317 10.55 -1.36 1.55
CA PHE A 317 9.94 -2.53 2.18
C PHE A 317 11.04 -3.33 2.87
N PHE A 318 10.70 -4.12 3.87
CA PHE A 318 11.73 -4.74 4.70
C PHE A 318 11.30 -6.08 5.28
N LYS A 319 12.29 -6.92 5.55
CA LYS A 319 12.17 -8.15 6.34
C LYS A 319 12.58 -7.86 7.78
N LEU A 320 11.77 -8.31 8.71
CA LEU A 320 12.15 -8.41 10.12
C LEU A 320 12.40 -9.89 10.42
N ASP A 321 13.62 -10.23 10.76
CA ASP A 321 13.96 -11.58 11.23
C ASP A 321 13.33 -11.82 12.60
N HIS A 322 12.38 -12.75 12.69
CA HIS A 322 11.60 -12.96 13.90
C HIS A 322 12.43 -13.50 15.07
N SER A 323 13.55 -14.15 14.81
CA SER A 323 14.41 -14.76 15.81
C SER A 323 15.44 -13.77 16.37
N THR A 324 16.08 -13.00 15.52
CA THR A 324 17.14 -12.05 15.90
C THR A 324 16.65 -10.63 16.11
N GLY A 325 15.54 -10.25 15.47
CA GLY A 325 15.05 -8.87 15.43
C GLY A 325 15.77 -7.99 14.40
N ASN A 326 16.66 -8.56 13.59
CA ASN A 326 17.38 -7.81 12.57
C ASN A 326 16.46 -7.40 11.42
N ILE A 327 16.69 -6.21 10.88
CA ILE A 327 15.92 -5.64 9.79
C ILE A 327 16.80 -5.59 8.54
N THR A 328 16.29 -6.17 7.43
CA THR A 328 16.88 -6.02 6.10
C THR A 328 15.96 -5.18 5.23
N LYS A 329 16.44 -4.03 4.76
CA LYS A 329 15.67 -3.04 4.00
C LYS A 329 15.95 -3.17 2.52
N TYR A 330 14.90 -3.09 1.73
CA TYR A 330 14.91 -3.09 0.26
C TYR A 330 14.19 -1.84 -0.23
N SER A 331 14.48 -1.41 -1.45
CA SER A 331 13.79 -0.28 -2.04
C SER A 331 13.27 -0.61 -3.44
N THR A 332 12.13 -0.02 -3.77
CA THR A 332 11.54 -0.06 -5.11
C THR A 332 12.35 0.82 -6.07
N SER A 333 12.02 0.77 -7.36
CA SER A 333 12.51 1.75 -8.32
C SER A 333 11.94 3.14 -8.03
N LYS A 334 12.50 4.17 -8.66
CA LYS A 334 11.98 5.54 -8.51
C LYS A 334 10.57 5.66 -9.06
N ALA A 335 9.76 6.49 -8.42
CA ALA A 335 8.49 6.90 -8.98
C ALA A 335 8.71 7.62 -10.33
N SER A 336 7.81 7.37 -11.29
CA SER A 336 7.90 8.01 -12.60
C SER A 336 7.63 9.51 -12.52
N ALA A 337 8.42 10.33 -13.21
CA ALA A 337 8.17 11.76 -13.32
C ALA A 337 6.78 12.07 -13.92
N ARG A 338 6.27 11.21 -14.79
CA ARG A 338 4.97 11.36 -15.45
C ARG A 338 3.79 11.48 -14.51
N ILE A 339 3.85 10.78 -13.35
CA ILE A 339 2.77 10.82 -12.36
C ILE A 339 2.69 12.12 -11.56
N PHE A 340 3.64 13.04 -11.74
CA PHE A 340 3.64 14.33 -11.03
C PHE A 340 3.20 15.50 -11.92
N GLY A 341 2.45 15.22 -12.98
CA GLY A 341 1.79 16.24 -13.81
C GLY A 341 2.72 17.19 -14.57
N SER A 342 4.02 16.97 -14.54
CA SER A 342 4.97 17.82 -15.23
C SER A 342 5.45 17.18 -16.53
N ASN A 343 5.60 17.99 -17.57
CA ASN A 343 6.36 17.63 -18.75
C ASN A 343 7.89 17.61 -18.46
N SER A 344 8.28 17.84 -17.21
CA SER A 344 9.69 17.79 -16.80
C SER A 344 10.18 16.34 -16.79
N SER A 345 11.39 16.15 -17.24
CA SER A 345 12.03 14.83 -17.31
C SER A 345 12.44 14.24 -15.96
N SER A 346 12.17 14.93 -14.86
CA SER A 346 12.55 14.51 -13.51
C SER A 346 11.39 14.55 -12.54
N ALA A 347 11.16 13.45 -11.84
CA ALA A 347 10.31 13.45 -10.65
C ALA A 347 10.88 14.43 -9.60
N PRO A 348 10.04 15.07 -8.77
CA PRO A 348 10.52 15.90 -7.68
C PRO A 348 11.52 15.12 -6.81
N GLN A 349 12.54 15.80 -6.31
CA GLN A 349 13.43 15.16 -5.33
C GLN A 349 12.60 14.71 -4.12
N GLY A 350 12.74 13.42 -3.75
CA GLY A 350 11.97 12.84 -2.65
C GLY A 350 10.59 12.30 -3.04
N ALA A 351 10.31 12.14 -4.33
CA ALA A 351 9.12 11.40 -4.77
C ALA A 351 9.24 9.93 -4.43
N TYR A 352 8.41 9.46 -3.52
CA TYR A 352 8.36 8.08 -3.08
C TYR A 352 7.32 7.28 -3.84
N THR A 353 7.49 5.95 -3.89
CA THR A 353 6.49 5.04 -4.47
C THR A 353 5.42 4.64 -3.49
N LEU A 354 5.65 4.84 -2.20
CA LEU A 354 4.75 4.55 -1.09
C LEU A 354 4.18 3.12 -1.16
N PRO A 355 5.01 2.07 -0.96
CA PRO A 355 4.51 0.71 -0.84
C PRO A 355 3.46 0.61 0.27
N TYR A 356 2.34 -0.10 0.02
CA TYR A 356 1.19 -0.05 0.91
C TYR A 356 0.82 -1.44 1.46
N TRP A 357 -0.06 -2.20 0.78
CA TRP A 357 -0.37 -3.56 1.17
C TRP A 357 0.69 -4.53 0.66
N ILE A 358 0.95 -5.59 1.40
CA ILE A 358 1.82 -6.69 1.00
C ILE A 358 1.14 -8.02 1.32
N LYS A 359 1.27 -9.00 0.43
CA LYS A 359 0.73 -10.35 0.58
C LYS A 359 1.77 -11.36 0.09
N SER A 360 1.85 -12.53 0.72
CA SER A 360 2.62 -13.66 0.21
C SER A 360 1.72 -14.62 -0.56
N ASP A 361 2.22 -15.19 -1.65
CA ASP A 361 1.56 -16.30 -2.31
C ASP A 361 2.01 -17.65 -1.74
N SER A 362 1.42 -18.75 -2.25
CA SER A 362 1.74 -20.12 -1.81
C SER A 362 3.17 -20.56 -2.08
N ASN A 363 3.92 -19.86 -2.93
CA ASN A 363 5.30 -20.14 -3.27
C ASN A 363 6.28 -19.29 -2.43
N GLY A 364 5.77 -18.45 -1.55
CA GLY A 364 6.58 -17.53 -0.74
C GLY A 364 7.03 -16.27 -1.48
N ILE A 365 6.45 -16.02 -2.65
CA ILE A 365 6.66 -14.77 -3.38
C ILE A 365 5.85 -13.67 -2.71
N LEU A 366 6.45 -12.50 -2.58
CA LEU A 366 5.82 -11.33 -2.00
C LEU A 366 5.26 -10.43 -3.10
N TRP A 367 4.03 -9.99 -2.91
CA TRP A 367 3.36 -9.03 -3.78
C TRP A 367 2.99 -7.81 -2.98
N PHE A 368 3.16 -6.62 -3.54
CA PHE A 368 2.74 -5.38 -2.91
C PHE A 368 2.40 -4.31 -3.95
N ASN A 369 1.54 -3.38 -3.59
CA ASN A 369 1.23 -2.23 -4.41
C ASN A 369 2.13 -1.04 -4.06
N GLU A 370 2.55 -0.31 -5.07
CA GLU A 370 3.24 0.97 -4.96
C GLU A 370 2.24 2.09 -5.25
N HIS A 371 1.63 2.62 -4.19
CA HIS A 371 0.49 3.54 -4.29
C HIS A 371 0.79 4.72 -5.23
N THR A 372 1.80 5.51 -4.91
CA THR A 372 2.21 6.66 -5.74
C THR A 372 3.19 6.28 -6.84
N GLY A 373 3.73 5.06 -6.83
CA GLY A 373 4.50 4.49 -7.93
C GLY A 373 3.65 4.10 -9.13
N ASN A 374 2.33 3.93 -8.95
CA ASN A 374 1.37 3.42 -9.93
C ASN A 374 1.76 2.04 -10.51
N LYS A 375 2.18 1.14 -9.62
CA LYS A 375 2.68 -0.20 -9.94
C LYS A 375 2.16 -1.24 -8.95
N ILE A 376 2.19 -2.50 -9.39
CA ILE A 376 2.15 -3.66 -8.50
C ILE A 376 3.51 -4.36 -8.61
N ALA A 377 4.11 -4.64 -7.46
CA ALA A 377 5.43 -5.23 -7.36
C ALA A 377 5.38 -6.69 -6.92
N LYS A 378 6.31 -7.48 -7.44
CA LYS A 378 6.58 -8.87 -7.10
C LYS A 378 8.02 -8.99 -6.63
N PHE A 379 8.24 -9.44 -5.40
CA PHE A 379 9.58 -9.71 -4.90
C PHE A 379 9.74 -11.20 -4.60
N ASP A 380 10.78 -11.79 -5.17
CA ASP A 380 11.18 -13.16 -4.89
C ASP A 380 12.31 -13.18 -3.86
N PRO A 381 12.05 -13.58 -2.60
CA PRO A 381 13.06 -13.62 -1.57
C PRO A 381 14.20 -14.62 -1.84
N ALA A 382 13.93 -15.71 -2.60
CA ALA A 382 14.93 -16.72 -2.89
C ALA A 382 15.94 -16.23 -3.93
N THR A 383 15.48 -15.57 -4.98
CA THR A 383 16.35 -15.02 -6.02
C THR A 383 16.76 -13.58 -5.75
N GLN A 384 16.19 -12.92 -4.73
CA GLN A 384 16.44 -11.51 -4.42
C GLN A 384 16.16 -10.59 -5.62
N THR A 385 15.03 -10.85 -6.32
CA THR A 385 14.64 -10.15 -7.54
C THR A 385 13.31 -9.43 -7.32
N LEU A 386 13.26 -8.15 -7.62
CA LEU A 386 12.06 -7.33 -7.65
C LEU A 386 11.62 -7.14 -9.10
N THR A 387 10.35 -7.43 -9.38
CA THR A 387 9.70 -7.14 -10.66
C THR A 387 8.54 -6.20 -10.42
N GLU A 388 8.50 -5.07 -11.11
CA GLU A 388 7.45 -4.08 -10.96
C GLU A 388 6.63 -3.99 -12.26
N TYR A 389 5.32 -4.16 -12.15
CA TYR A 389 4.35 -4.11 -13.24
C TYR A 389 3.70 -2.74 -13.27
N TRP A 390 3.91 -1.99 -14.34
CA TRP A 390 3.34 -0.66 -14.50
C TRP A 390 1.85 -0.74 -14.82
N ILE A 391 1.03 -0.03 -14.04
CA ILE A 391 -0.40 0.12 -14.31
C ILE A 391 -0.54 1.07 -15.51
N PRO A 392 -1.23 0.63 -16.61
CA PRO A 392 -1.23 1.40 -17.86
C PRO A 392 -2.03 2.70 -17.77
N THR A 393 -3.05 2.76 -16.91
CA THR A 393 -3.84 3.99 -16.76
C THR A 393 -3.06 5.08 -16.03
N GLN A 394 -2.89 6.19 -16.73
CA GLN A 394 -2.37 7.45 -16.23
C GLN A 394 -3.12 8.58 -16.94
N ASP A 395 -3.99 9.28 -16.23
CA ASP A 395 -4.76 10.39 -16.78
C ASP A 395 -4.41 11.71 -16.06
N ASN A 396 -3.66 12.56 -16.74
CA ASN A 396 -3.21 13.84 -16.20
C ASN A 396 -4.29 14.95 -16.18
N ARG A 397 -5.52 14.64 -16.60
CA ARG A 397 -6.63 15.59 -16.61
C ARG A 397 -7.36 15.68 -15.28
N TRP A 398 -7.13 14.75 -14.37
CA TRP A 398 -7.78 14.71 -13.07
C TRP A 398 -6.77 14.63 -11.92
N GLY A 399 -7.23 14.91 -10.70
CA GLY A 399 -6.35 15.08 -9.54
C GLY A 399 -5.74 16.49 -9.50
N GLN A 400 -4.63 16.65 -8.77
CA GLN A 400 -3.93 17.93 -8.62
C GLN A 400 -2.73 18.05 -9.59
N CYS A 401 -2.96 17.74 -10.85
CA CYS A 401 -1.90 17.71 -11.86
C CYS A 401 -1.21 19.04 -12.15
N ILE A 402 -1.68 20.12 -11.57
CA ILE A 402 -1.05 21.44 -11.64
C ILE A 402 0.07 21.62 -10.59
N ASP A 403 0.08 20.81 -9.54
CA ASP A 403 1.13 20.85 -8.52
C ASP A 403 2.15 19.71 -8.79
N PRO A 404 3.38 20.02 -9.21
CA PRO A 404 4.38 19.02 -9.54
C PRO A 404 4.86 18.20 -8.31
N ARG A 405 4.45 18.57 -7.09
CA ARG A 405 4.80 17.88 -5.86
C ARG A 405 3.81 16.77 -5.50
N VAL A 406 2.65 16.75 -6.13
CA VAL A 406 1.55 15.82 -5.84
C VAL A 406 1.38 14.87 -7.03
N PRO A 407 1.33 13.54 -6.79
CA PRO A 407 1.01 12.59 -7.84
C PRO A 407 -0.35 12.89 -8.45
N CYS A 408 -0.45 12.79 -9.76
CA CYS A 408 -1.70 13.00 -10.46
C CYS A 408 -1.94 11.93 -11.52
N GLY A 409 -3.21 11.67 -11.81
CA GLY A 409 -3.59 10.72 -12.84
C GLY A 409 -3.22 9.27 -12.55
N ILE A 410 -2.86 8.94 -11.31
CA ILE A 410 -2.56 7.56 -10.91
C ILE A 410 -3.86 6.78 -10.68
N ALA A 411 -3.83 5.48 -10.96
CA ALA A 411 -4.99 4.60 -10.78
C ALA A 411 -5.44 4.46 -9.32
N ASN A 412 -4.60 4.81 -8.36
CA ASN A 412 -4.78 4.55 -6.92
C ASN A 412 -5.09 3.08 -6.66
N ALA A 413 -4.17 2.20 -7.06
CA ALA A 413 -4.24 0.78 -6.74
C ALA A 413 -3.99 0.59 -5.25
N LEU A 414 -5.05 0.76 -4.43
CA LEU A 414 -4.94 0.74 -2.97
C LEU A 414 -5.09 -0.65 -2.37
N GLN A 415 -5.70 -1.59 -3.06
CA GLN A 415 -5.84 -2.98 -2.62
C GLN A 415 -5.67 -3.95 -3.78
N PHE A 416 -5.19 -5.15 -3.47
CA PHE A 416 -5.02 -6.21 -4.44
C PHE A 416 -5.25 -7.59 -3.81
N SER A 417 -5.43 -8.60 -4.64
CA SER A 417 -5.57 -10.00 -4.25
C SER A 417 -4.74 -10.90 -5.16
N VAL A 418 -4.02 -11.83 -4.56
CA VAL A 418 -3.26 -12.83 -5.29
C VAL A 418 -4.13 -14.06 -5.49
N GLY A 419 -4.36 -14.46 -6.75
CA GLY A 419 -5.08 -15.68 -7.08
C GLY A 419 -4.22 -16.92 -6.79
N GLN A 420 -4.80 -17.90 -6.14
CA GLN A 420 -4.05 -19.10 -5.71
C GLN A 420 -3.86 -20.14 -6.83
N GLY A 421 -4.66 -20.11 -7.90
CA GLY A 421 -4.70 -21.16 -8.91
C GLY A 421 -4.09 -20.83 -10.27
N ASN A 422 -3.93 -19.56 -10.60
CA ASN A 422 -3.53 -19.12 -11.97
C ASN A 422 -2.44 -18.04 -11.98
N ASN A 423 -1.83 -17.75 -10.83
CA ASN A 423 -0.80 -16.72 -10.65
C ASN A 423 -1.21 -15.31 -11.11
N ASN A 424 -2.52 -15.04 -11.31
CA ASN A 424 -3.00 -13.72 -11.61
C ASN A 424 -3.12 -12.89 -10.34
N VAL A 425 -2.76 -11.61 -10.42
CA VAL A 425 -2.95 -10.65 -9.35
C VAL A 425 -4.01 -9.65 -9.77
N TRP A 426 -5.06 -9.54 -8.98
CA TRP A 426 -6.16 -8.63 -9.22
C TRP A 426 -6.03 -7.43 -8.28
N PHE A 427 -6.24 -6.23 -8.79
CA PHE A 427 -6.14 -5.00 -8.00
C PHE A 427 -7.29 -4.05 -8.32
N SER A 428 -7.60 -3.20 -7.36
CA SER A 428 -8.59 -2.13 -7.53
C SER A 428 -7.91 -0.86 -8.04
N GLU A 429 -8.58 -0.15 -8.94
CA GLU A 429 -8.22 1.20 -9.37
C GLU A 429 -9.24 2.18 -8.84
N TRP A 430 -9.06 2.53 -7.57
CA TRP A 430 -10.04 3.28 -6.80
C TRP A 430 -10.47 4.60 -7.46
N SER A 431 -9.53 5.31 -8.06
CA SER A 431 -9.78 6.60 -8.71
C SER A 431 -10.27 6.46 -10.16
N GLU A 432 -10.12 5.28 -10.78
CA GLU A 432 -10.37 5.09 -12.22
C GLU A 432 -11.62 4.28 -12.54
N ASN A 433 -12.36 3.87 -11.51
CA ASN A 433 -13.57 3.05 -11.68
C ASN A 433 -13.32 1.74 -12.41
N LYS A 434 -12.23 1.06 -12.06
CA LYS A 434 -11.79 -0.19 -12.71
C LYS A 434 -11.29 -1.20 -11.69
N ILE A 435 -11.21 -2.44 -12.12
CA ILE A 435 -10.33 -3.45 -11.56
C ILE A 435 -9.29 -3.82 -12.61
N GLY A 436 -8.07 -4.12 -12.19
CA GLY A 436 -6.99 -4.54 -13.06
C GLY A 436 -6.54 -5.96 -12.75
N MET A 437 -5.98 -6.64 -13.74
CA MET A 437 -5.38 -7.97 -13.61
C MET A 437 -3.96 -7.95 -14.14
N ILE A 438 -3.05 -8.54 -13.38
CA ILE A 438 -1.69 -8.86 -13.83
C ILE A 438 -1.63 -10.35 -14.16
N ASN A 439 -1.23 -10.68 -15.39
CA ASN A 439 -0.85 -12.03 -15.78
C ASN A 439 0.62 -12.28 -15.39
N ALA A 440 0.84 -12.76 -14.18
CA ALA A 440 2.19 -12.99 -13.65
C ALA A 440 2.86 -14.28 -14.18
N SER A 441 2.14 -15.10 -14.95
CA SER A 441 2.70 -16.28 -15.65
C SER A 441 3.40 -15.91 -16.96
N ARG A 442 3.13 -14.71 -17.50
CA ARG A 442 3.82 -14.21 -18.69
C ARG A 442 5.29 -13.96 -18.39
N ALA A 443 6.17 -14.51 -19.21
CA ALA A 443 7.61 -14.33 -19.05
C ALA A 443 8.02 -12.86 -19.14
N SER A 444 8.95 -12.44 -18.31
CA SER A 444 9.59 -11.12 -18.42
C SER A 444 10.36 -11.02 -19.73
N PRO A 445 10.37 -9.85 -20.42
CA PRO A 445 11.13 -9.65 -21.64
C PRO A 445 12.64 -9.64 -21.40
N ILE A 446 13.04 -9.47 -20.14
CA ILE A 446 14.45 -9.50 -19.71
C ILE A 446 14.64 -10.31 -18.44
N SER A 447 15.84 -10.83 -18.26
CA SER A 447 16.37 -11.24 -16.96
C SER A 447 17.57 -10.37 -16.59
N VAL A 448 17.72 -10.10 -15.28
CA VAL A 448 18.80 -9.27 -14.74
C VAL A 448 19.59 -10.09 -13.74
N SER A 449 20.90 -10.04 -13.85
CA SER A 449 21.84 -10.53 -12.84
C SER A 449 22.87 -9.44 -12.51
N ALA A 450 23.41 -9.49 -11.31
CA ALA A 450 24.42 -8.52 -10.86
C ALA A 450 25.53 -9.24 -10.09
N PHE A 451 26.76 -8.80 -10.31
CA PHE A 451 27.95 -9.39 -9.67
C PHE A 451 28.92 -8.29 -9.22
N PRO A 452 29.50 -8.43 -8.02
CA PRO A 452 29.22 -9.47 -7.03
C PRO A 452 27.87 -9.27 -6.35
N ALA A 453 27.25 -10.36 -5.83
CA ALA A 453 25.98 -10.30 -5.10
C ALA A 453 26.14 -9.71 -3.69
N GLU A 454 27.37 -9.71 -3.17
CA GLU A 454 27.73 -9.13 -1.88
C GLU A 454 29.10 -8.49 -1.94
N LEU A 455 29.27 -7.34 -1.30
CA LEU A 455 30.54 -6.61 -1.20
C LEU A 455 30.71 -5.93 0.15
N THR A 456 31.97 -5.76 0.52
CA THR A 456 32.36 -4.99 1.71
C THR A 456 33.13 -3.76 1.26
N LEU A 457 32.70 -2.59 1.72
CA LEU A 457 33.26 -1.29 1.33
C LEU A 457 33.56 -0.46 2.57
N ARG A 458 34.62 0.35 2.45
CA ARG A 458 34.83 1.46 3.37
C ARG A 458 33.95 2.65 2.96
N ARG A 459 33.64 3.49 3.92
CA ARG A 459 32.98 4.78 3.66
C ARG A 459 33.77 5.60 2.64
N GLY A 460 33.10 6.18 1.67
CA GLY A 460 33.70 6.94 0.56
C GLY A 460 34.36 6.08 -0.52
N GLN A 461 34.37 4.76 -0.38
CA GLN A 461 34.97 3.87 -1.38
C GLN A 461 34.03 3.67 -2.56
N SER A 462 34.62 3.63 -3.76
CA SER A 462 33.93 3.26 -5.00
C SER A 462 34.20 1.82 -5.39
N THR A 463 33.24 1.21 -6.09
CA THR A 463 33.38 -0.14 -6.66
C THR A 463 32.63 -0.23 -7.98
N ASP A 464 33.06 -1.18 -8.82
CA ASP A 464 32.39 -1.53 -10.06
C ASP A 464 31.53 -2.79 -9.86
N ILE A 465 30.24 -2.68 -10.16
CA ILE A 465 29.28 -3.76 -10.12
C ILE A 465 28.87 -4.08 -11.57
N LYS A 466 29.03 -5.32 -11.98
CA LYS A 466 28.63 -5.79 -13.29
C LYS A 466 27.16 -6.16 -13.28
N VAL A 467 26.36 -5.50 -14.11
CA VAL A 467 24.93 -5.78 -14.29
C VAL A 467 24.73 -6.35 -15.69
N GLN A 468 24.33 -7.61 -15.75
CA GLN A 468 24.03 -8.30 -17.01
C GLN A 468 22.53 -8.30 -17.25
N VAL A 469 22.12 -7.83 -18.42
CA VAL A 469 20.74 -7.91 -18.90
C VAL A 469 20.73 -8.88 -20.09
N LYS A 470 19.86 -9.91 -19.99
CA LYS A 470 19.61 -10.86 -21.08
C LYS A 470 18.18 -10.68 -21.58
N ALA A 471 18.01 -10.50 -22.87
CA ALA A 471 16.72 -10.36 -23.51
C ALA A 471 16.07 -11.72 -23.80
N VAL A 472 14.79 -11.84 -23.47
CA VAL A 472 13.92 -12.99 -23.84
C VAL A 472 13.15 -12.65 -25.12
N SER A 473 12.83 -11.37 -25.32
CA SER A 473 12.22 -10.82 -26.54
C SER A 473 12.93 -9.54 -26.96
N ASP A 474 12.71 -9.10 -28.18
CA ASP A 474 13.22 -7.80 -28.67
C ASP A 474 12.72 -6.68 -27.77
N THR A 475 13.62 -5.87 -27.21
CA THR A 475 13.24 -4.84 -26.25
C THR A 475 14.23 -3.68 -26.18
N GLU A 476 13.70 -2.51 -25.84
CA GLU A 476 14.48 -1.36 -25.40
C GLU A 476 14.72 -1.48 -23.89
N VAL A 477 15.95 -1.28 -23.47
CA VAL A 477 16.38 -1.40 -22.07
C VAL A 477 16.84 -0.03 -21.56
N ASN A 478 16.29 0.39 -20.42
CA ASN A 478 16.75 1.56 -19.68
C ASN A 478 17.32 1.09 -18.33
N MET A 479 18.61 1.30 -18.10
CA MET A 479 19.27 0.90 -16.86
C MET A 479 18.84 1.81 -15.71
N LEU A 480 18.62 1.25 -14.54
CA LEU A 480 18.25 2.00 -13.36
C LEU A 480 18.72 1.36 -12.05
N SER A 481 18.82 2.17 -11.02
CA SER A 481 19.05 1.75 -9.65
C SER A 481 17.89 2.18 -8.76
N SER A 482 17.84 1.60 -7.56
CA SER A 482 16.75 1.85 -6.63
C SER A 482 16.69 3.28 -6.08
N SER A 483 15.56 3.61 -5.50
CA SER A 483 15.34 4.88 -4.80
C SER A 483 16.12 5.03 -3.48
N SER A 484 16.78 3.96 -3.01
CA SER A 484 17.61 4.03 -1.79
C SER A 484 18.81 4.99 -1.86
N LEU A 485 19.18 5.40 -3.09
CA LEU A 485 20.19 6.44 -3.32
C LEU A 485 19.63 7.86 -3.21
N THR A 486 18.38 8.05 -2.90
CA THR A 486 17.80 9.38 -2.68
C THR A 486 18.07 9.87 -1.25
N ARG A 487 17.93 11.19 -1.03
CA ARG A 487 18.22 11.86 0.26
C ARG A 487 17.64 11.16 1.50
N ASN A 488 16.48 10.55 1.36
CA ASN A 488 15.78 9.86 2.46
C ASN A 488 15.82 8.33 2.28
N GLY A 489 16.62 7.82 1.34
CA GLY A 489 16.83 6.39 1.17
C GLY A 489 17.82 5.83 2.17
N ASP A 490 17.85 4.52 2.26
CA ASP A 490 18.69 3.80 3.20
C ASP A 490 20.21 4.05 2.96
N LEU A 491 20.62 4.16 1.69
CA LEU A 491 22.00 4.42 1.28
C LEU A 491 22.38 5.92 1.28
N GLY A 492 21.47 6.79 1.68
CA GLY A 492 21.73 8.22 1.91
C GLY A 492 22.31 8.93 0.69
N ASN A 493 23.44 9.65 0.89
CA ASN A 493 24.12 10.41 -0.17
C ASN A 493 25.11 9.56 -1.00
N SER A 494 25.01 8.23 -0.99
CA SER A 494 25.75 7.39 -1.91
C SER A 494 25.34 7.69 -3.35
N THR A 495 26.27 7.52 -4.28
CA THR A 495 26.03 7.79 -5.69
C THR A 495 26.26 6.55 -6.54
N GLY A 496 25.66 6.51 -7.70
CA GLY A 496 25.87 5.45 -8.66
C GLY A 496 25.54 5.90 -10.09
N SER A 497 26.28 5.37 -11.05
CA SER A 497 26.06 5.63 -12.47
C SER A 497 26.37 4.40 -13.31
N PHE A 498 25.58 4.18 -14.35
CA PHE A 498 25.84 3.16 -15.34
C PHE A 498 26.81 3.67 -16.42
N SER A 499 27.63 2.77 -16.96
CA SER A 499 28.49 3.08 -18.11
C SER A 499 27.69 3.32 -19.40
N GLN A 500 26.46 2.80 -19.43
CA GLN A 500 25.47 3.03 -20.48
C GLN A 500 24.07 2.92 -19.89
N ASP A 501 23.24 3.96 -20.11
CA ASP A 501 21.92 4.04 -19.51
C ASP A 501 20.83 3.43 -20.40
N LYS A 502 21.01 3.40 -21.73
CA LYS A 502 19.99 2.95 -22.68
C LYS A 502 20.57 2.21 -23.88
N PHE A 503 19.91 1.12 -24.28
CA PHE A 503 20.26 0.32 -25.45
C PHE A 503 19.09 -0.59 -25.88
N ASN A 504 19.20 -1.16 -27.09
CA ASN A 504 18.28 -2.17 -27.60
C ASN A 504 18.94 -3.55 -27.58
N LEU A 505 18.16 -4.58 -27.27
CA LEU A 505 18.55 -5.99 -27.36
C LEU A 505 17.58 -6.75 -28.25
N LYS A 506 18.09 -7.69 -29.02
CA LYS A 506 17.31 -8.70 -29.72
C LYS A 506 17.08 -9.92 -28.83
N ALA A 507 16.03 -10.68 -29.09
CA ALA A 507 15.77 -11.93 -28.38
C ALA A 507 17.01 -12.84 -28.38
N GLY A 508 17.42 -13.30 -27.21
CA GLY A 508 18.60 -14.13 -26.98
C GLY A 508 19.89 -13.33 -26.71
N ASP A 509 19.95 -12.06 -27.04
CA ASP A 509 21.13 -11.23 -26.76
C ASP A 509 21.29 -10.98 -25.26
N SER A 510 22.55 -10.75 -24.85
CA SER A 510 22.88 -10.29 -23.52
C SER A 510 23.89 -9.15 -23.57
N LYS A 511 23.78 -8.24 -22.61
CA LYS A 511 24.71 -7.13 -22.46
C LYS A 511 25.09 -6.94 -21.00
N GLU A 512 26.39 -6.80 -20.76
CA GLU A 512 26.93 -6.41 -19.47
C GLU A 512 27.17 -4.90 -19.44
N VAL A 513 26.74 -4.26 -18.36
CA VAL A 513 26.91 -2.82 -18.11
C VAL A 513 27.55 -2.65 -16.75
N SER A 514 28.61 -1.84 -16.66
CA SER A 514 29.22 -1.46 -15.40
C SER A 514 28.36 -0.44 -14.65
N TYR A 515 28.15 -0.68 -13.37
CA TYR A 515 27.57 0.27 -12.44
C TYR A 515 28.60 0.69 -11.40
N ILE A 516 29.09 1.92 -11.49
CA ILE A 516 30.04 2.46 -10.52
C ILE A 516 29.26 3.00 -9.33
N PHE A 517 29.37 2.29 -8.20
CA PHE A 517 28.75 2.67 -6.94
C PHE A 517 29.80 3.30 -6.02
N THR A 518 29.48 4.43 -5.39
CA THR A 518 30.30 5.09 -4.38
C THR A 518 29.54 5.22 -3.08
N ALA A 519 30.01 4.54 -2.04
CA ALA A 519 29.43 4.63 -0.71
C ALA A 519 29.64 6.03 -0.13
N SER A 520 28.59 6.62 0.45
CA SER A 520 28.71 7.91 1.13
C SER A 520 29.71 7.84 2.29
N SER A 521 30.51 8.89 2.48
CA SER A 521 31.41 9.03 3.63
C SER A 521 30.67 9.13 4.97
N ASN A 522 29.38 9.45 4.94
CA ASN A 522 28.53 9.62 6.12
C ASN A 522 27.69 8.36 6.46
N LEU A 523 27.79 7.29 5.66
CA LEU A 523 27.09 6.04 6.00
C LEU A 523 27.59 5.49 7.32
N LYS A 524 26.67 4.98 8.14
CA LYS A 524 27.05 4.22 9.34
C LYS A 524 27.55 2.84 8.94
N PRO A 525 28.51 2.24 9.69
CA PRO A 525 28.83 0.83 9.50
C PRO A 525 27.57 -0.03 9.65
N GLY A 526 27.43 -1.04 8.78
CA GLY A 526 26.27 -1.91 8.79
C GLY A 526 25.97 -2.54 7.43
N GLN A 527 24.88 -3.30 7.39
CA GLN A 527 24.41 -3.98 6.19
C GLN A 527 23.34 -3.15 5.46
N TYR A 528 23.50 -3.05 4.15
CA TYR A 528 22.60 -2.32 3.26
C TYR A 528 22.25 -3.17 2.03
N VAL A 529 21.19 -2.82 1.36
CA VAL A 529 20.81 -3.43 0.07
C VAL A 529 20.70 -2.35 -1.00
N LEU A 530 21.42 -2.55 -2.08
CA LEU A 530 21.30 -1.78 -3.31
C LEU A 530 20.54 -2.62 -4.33
N MET A 531 19.50 -2.04 -4.95
CA MET A 531 18.75 -2.67 -6.05
C MET A 531 19.21 -2.05 -7.37
N VAL A 532 19.66 -2.87 -8.32
CA VAL A 532 20.11 -2.43 -9.65
C VAL A 532 19.46 -3.29 -10.73
N GLY A 533 19.21 -2.72 -11.88
CA GLY A 533 18.61 -3.47 -12.98
C GLY A 533 18.16 -2.60 -14.14
N ALA A 534 17.01 -2.95 -14.73
CA ALA A 534 16.56 -2.33 -15.95
C ALA A 534 15.02 -2.24 -16.04
N ASP A 535 14.57 -1.22 -16.74
CA ASP A 535 13.19 -1.00 -17.14
C ASP A 535 13.05 -1.22 -18.65
N THR A 536 11.98 -1.91 -19.04
CA THR A 536 11.60 -2.15 -20.43
C THR A 536 10.28 -1.49 -20.81
N SER A 537 9.70 -0.70 -19.85
CA SER A 537 8.38 -0.08 -20.02
C SER A 537 7.41 -0.98 -20.85
N PRO A 538 6.69 -1.92 -20.25
CA PRO A 538 5.93 -1.72 -19.02
C PRO A 538 6.42 -2.50 -17.78
N LEU A 539 7.61 -3.02 -17.78
CA LEU A 539 8.13 -3.86 -16.71
C LEU A 539 9.49 -3.40 -16.24
N THR A 540 9.68 -3.30 -14.92
CA THR A 540 10.99 -3.06 -14.30
C THR A 540 11.47 -4.33 -13.59
N VAL A 541 12.74 -4.69 -13.77
CA VAL A 541 13.38 -5.83 -13.08
C VAL A 541 14.62 -5.35 -12.35
N LEU A 542 14.67 -5.55 -11.03
CA LEU A 542 15.81 -5.19 -10.19
C LEU A 542 16.36 -6.41 -9.45
N LYS A 543 17.66 -6.41 -9.26
CA LYS A 543 18.43 -7.41 -8.51
C LYS A 543 19.02 -6.76 -7.26
N ALA A 544 18.90 -7.41 -6.11
CA ALA A 544 19.48 -6.95 -4.86
C ALA A 544 20.96 -7.31 -4.78
N ILE A 545 21.75 -6.37 -4.28
CA ILE A 545 23.16 -6.52 -3.93
C ILE A 545 23.32 -6.14 -2.46
N ARG A 546 23.91 -7.02 -1.67
CA ARG A 546 24.22 -6.76 -0.27
C ARG A 546 25.51 -5.96 -0.16
N ILE A 547 25.48 -4.88 0.62
CA ILE A 547 26.63 -4.00 0.84
C ILE A 547 26.91 -3.95 2.34
N ASN A 548 28.10 -4.37 2.72
CA ASN A 548 28.65 -4.26 4.07
C ASN A 548 29.51 -3.01 4.15
N ILE A 549 29.13 -2.02 4.94
CA ILE A 549 29.94 -0.81 5.20
C ILE A 549 30.73 -1.01 6.49
N ILE A 550 32.06 -0.78 6.40
CA ILE A 550 33.02 -0.89 7.51
C ILE A 550 33.74 0.42 7.80
#